data_c6d437b12ddfde90f89216d138b448a3
#
_entry.id   c6d437b12ddfde90f89216d138b448a3
#
_cell.length_a   1.000
_cell.length_b   1.000
_cell.length_c   1.000
_cell.angle_alpha   90.00
_cell.angle_beta   90.00
_cell.angle_gamma   90.00
#
_symmetry.space_group_name_H-M   'P 1'
#
loop_
_entity.id
_entity.type
_entity.pdbx_description
1 polymer ?
#
loop_
_entity_poly.entity_id
_entity_poly.type
_entity_poly.pdbx_seq_one_letter_code
_entity_poly.pdbx_strand_id
1 'polypeptide(L)'
;MKLRDRPQVRLDLLFTLCRLHREGIAARITRDLVPTRPELLEIVRWEQRATREAGPLLDAHGWLGPDLVGEVGAEAAWWVILLCDKHRLFQQNAHRLLQEAVDQGAAPARHLAYLTDRLLMHDGEPQLYGTQYILNADGSIVRHPVAVPGLLGLRRHRVGLPRSDEARPADLHLMPLTRGPLGAASVSFIG
;
A
#
# COMPACT_ATOMS: atom_id res chain seq x y z
N MET A 1 -3.21 17.61 33.45
CA MET A 1 -2.51 16.97 32.30
C MET A 1 -1.75 18.07 31.58
N LYS A 2 -0.41 18.09 31.74
CA LYS A 2 0.44 19.19 31.27
C LYS A 2 0.54 19.19 29.77
N LEU A 3 0.29 20.33 29.10
CA LEU A 3 0.38 20.55 27.64
C LEU A 3 1.79 20.32 27.03
N ARG A 4 2.74 19.77 27.79
CA ARG A 4 4.17 19.68 27.40
C ARG A 4 4.60 18.36 26.72
N ASP A 5 3.74 17.36 26.59
CA ASP A 5 4.11 16.02 26.09
C ASP A 5 3.37 15.61 24.81
N ARG A 6 2.96 16.54 23.96
CA ARG A 6 2.56 16.13 22.60
C ARG A 6 3.83 15.94 21.78
N PRO A 7 4.04 14.76 21.18
CA PRO A 7 5.16 14.55 20.27
C PRO A 7 5.14 15.63 19.20
N GLN A 8 6.26 16.29 19.00
CA GLN A 8 6.36 17.35 18.00
C GLN A 8 6.50 16.69 16.63
N VAL A 9 5.46 16.85 15.79
CA VAL A 9 5.46 16.32 14.42
C VAL A 9 6.66 16.87 13.63
N ARG A 10 7.41 15.98 13.00
CA ARG A 10 8.53 16.30 12.11
C ARG A 10 8.00 16.77 10.76
N LEU A 11 7.85 18.07 10.59
CA LEU A 11 7.28 18.68 9.38
C LEU A 11 8.12 18.40 8.12
N ASP A 12 9.42 18.28 8.25
CA ASP A 12 10.32 17.93 7.14
C ASP A 12 10.01 16.52 6.57
N LEU A 13 9.76 15.54 7.46
CA LEU A 13 9.36 14.20 7.06
C LEU A 13 7.93 14.19 6.49
N LEU A 14 6.99 14.87 7.16
CA LEU A 14 5.62 15.02 6.69
C LEU A 14 5.58 15.56 5.25
N PHE A 15 6.24 16.67 4.97
CA PHE A 15 6.25 17.26 3.63
C PHE A 15 6.89 16.33 2.60
N THR A 16 7.97 15.64 2.95
CA THR A 16 8.60 14.65 2.07
C THR A 16 7.63 13.54 1.69
N LEU A 17 6.96 12.92 2.68
CA LEU A 17 6.01 11.83 2.47
C LEU A 17 4.78 12.28 1.66
N CYS A 18 4.20 13.43 1.98
CA CYS A 18 3.06 13.98 1.24
C CYS A 18 3.42 14.30 -0.22
N ARG A 19 4.63 14.81 -0.48
CA ARG A 19 5.12 15.03 -1.84
C ARG A 19 5.26 13.72 -2.60
N LEU A 20 5.96 12.72 -2.03
CA LEU A 20 6.15 11.41 -2.64
C LEU A 20 4.81 10.73 -2.93
N HIS A 21 3.86 10.77 -1.97
CA HIS A 21 2.52 10.22 -2.17
C HIS A 21 1.80 10.90 -3.35
N ARG A 22 1.73 12.22 -3.38
CA ARG A 22 1.08 12.97 -4.47
C ARG A 22 1.71 12.67 -5.84
N GLU A 23 3.04 12.62 -5.91
CA GLU A 23 3.77 12.28 -7.14
C GLU A 23 3.50 10.83 -7.56
N GLY A 24 3.42 9.90 -6.61
CA GLY A 24 3.11 8.48 -6.86
C GLY A 24 1.71 8.27 -7.41
N ILE A 25 0.73 8.97 -6.89
CA ILE A 25 -0.63 8.98 -7.43
C ILE A 25 -0.64 9.60 -8.84
N ALA A 26 0.00 10.75 -9.02
CA ALA A 26 0.05 11.42 -10.33
C ALA A 26 0.70 10.55 -11.42
N ALA A 27 1.76 9.80 -11.08
CA ALA A 27 2.42 8.88 -12.01
C ALA A 27 1.52 7.69 -12.44
N ARG A 28 0.44 7.41 -11.69
CA ARG A 28 -0.48 6.29 -11.93
C ARG A 28 -1.84 6.71 -12.49
N ILE A 29 -2.11 8.00 -12.63
CA ILE A 29 -3.27 8.52 -13.36
C ILE A 29 -2.98 8.34 -14.85
N THR A 30 -3.48 7.27 -15.43
CA THR A 30 -3.36 6.94 -16.86
C THR A 30 -4.69 7.12 -17.56
N ARG A 31 -4.69 7.32 -18.90
CA ARG A 31 -5.94 7.42 -19.67
C ARG A 31 -6.67 6.10 -19.73
N ASP A 32 -5.91 5.01 -19.79
CA ASP A 32 -6.41 3.66 -19.93
C ASP A 32 -6.04 2.82 -18.70
N LEU A 33 -6.76 1.75 -18.46
CA LEU A 33 -6.48 0.81 -17.37
C LEU A 33 -5.09 0.16 -17.49
N VAL A 34 -4.55 0.06 -18.72
CA VAL A 34 -3.19 -0.46 -18.96
C VAL A 34 -2.28 0.70 -19.31
N PRO A 35 -1.28 1.01 -18.47
CA PRO A 35 -0.34 2.09 -18.73
C PRO A 35 0.47 1.84 -20.03
N THR A 36 0.70 2.90 -20.79
CA THR A 36 1.63 2.92 -21.90
C THR A 36 3.08 2.74 -21.41
N ARG A 37 4.01 2.42 -22.34
CA ARG A 37 5.43 2.28 -22.00
C ARG A 37 6.04 3.52 -21.36
N PRO A 38 5.79 4.76 -21.83
CA PRO A 38 6.23 5.97 -21.14
C PRO A 38 5.69 6.10 -19.71
N GLU A 39 4.40 5.85 -19.50
CA GLU A 39 3.77 5.89 -18.18
C GLU A 39 4.37 4.85 -17.22
N LEU A 40 4.63 3.63 -17.70
CA LEU A 40 5.35 2.62 -16.91
C LEU A 40 6.75 3.06 -16.51
N LEU A 41 7.49 3.76 -17.40
CA LEU A 41 8.81 4.29 -17.06
C LEU A 41 8.73 5.38 -16.00
N GLU A 42 7.71 6.25 -16.03
CA GLU A 42 7.50 7.25 -14.98
C GLU A 42 7.17 6.60 -13.63
N ILE A 43 6.34 5.56 -13.61
CA ILE A 43 6.06 4.77 -12.40
C ILE A 43 7.37 4.19 -11.84
N VAL A 44 8.19 3.54 -12.68
CA VAL A 44 9.46 2.93 -12.22
C VAL A 44 10.43 3.99 -11.68
N ARG A 45 10.56 5.14 -12.34
CA ARG A 45 11.41 6.25 -11.88
C ARG A 45 10.93 6.80 -10.53
N TRP A 46 9.61 6.94 -10.38
CA TRP A 46 9.04 7.36 -9.10
C TRP A 46 9.32 6.33 -8.00
N GLU A 47 9.10 5.03 -8.23
CA GLU A 47 9.37 3.99 -7.25
C GLU A 47 10.84 3.98 -6.78
N GLN A 48 11.79 4.11 -7.72
CA GLN A 48 13.23 4.22 -7.40
C GLN A 48 13.52 5.44 -6.52
N ARG A 49 12.93 6.59 -6.84
CA ARG A 49 13.07 7.82 -6.04
C ARG A 49 12.44 7.67 -4.67
N ALA A 50 11.21 7.17 -4.60
CA ALA A 50 10.46 6.99 -3.37
C ALA A 50 11.19 6.04 -2.41
N THR A 51 11.69 4.90 -2.90
CA THR A 51 12.47 3.95 -2.10
C THR A 51 13.76 4.57 -1.56
N ARG A 52 14.48 5.33 -2.39
CA ARG A 52 15.72 5.99 -1.99
C ARG A 52 15.50 7.08 -0.93
N GLU A 53 14.36 7.77 -0.97
CA GLU A 53 14.05 8.83 0.00
C GLU A 53 13.37 8.27 1.27
N ALA A 54 12.40 7.35 1.13
CA ALA A 54 11.68 6.82 2.29
C ALA A 54 12.42 5.69 3.03
N GLY A 55 13.28 4.92 2.35
CA GLY A 55 14.04 3.84 2.97
C GLY A 55 14.86 4.29 4.17
N PRO A 56 15.76 5.29 4.03
CA PRO A 56 16.53 5.81 5.16
C PRO A 56 15.67 6.37 6.29
N LEU A 57 14.45 6.85 6.02
CA LEU A 57 13.54 7.33 7.07
C LEU A 57 13.02 6.15 7.90
N LEU A 58 12.65 5.04 7.25
CA LEU A 58 12.25 3.81 7.95
C LEU A 58 13.41 3.23 8.76
N ASP A 59 14.62 3.24 8.22
CA ASP A 59 15.81 2.72 8.91
C ASP A 59 16.15 3.56 10.15
N ALA A 60 15.99 4.88 10.07
CA ALA A 60 16.33 5.81 11.16
C ALA A 60 15.25 5.91 12.24
N HIS A 61 13.97 5.74 11.90
CA HIS A 61 12.86 6.07 12.77
C HIS A 61 11.90 4.90 13.04
N GLY A 62 12.07 3.76 12.39
CA GLY A 62 11.08 2.69 12.41
C GLY A 62 9.83 3.06 11.59
N TRP A 63 8.66 2.58 12.00
CA TRP A 63 7.42 2.95 11.33
C TRP A 63 7.12 4.45 11.45
N LEU A 64 6.79 5.07 10.32
CA LEU A 64 6.51 6.51 10.25
C LEU A 64 5.04 6.78 10.66
N GLY A 65 4.77 6.57 11.94
CA GLY A 65 3.43 6.66 12.51
C GLY A 65 2.98 8.09 12.85
N PRO A 66 1.71 8.25 13.33
CA PRO A 66 1.12 9.56 13.61
C PRO A 66 1.88 10.40 14.62
N ASP A 67 2.54 9.78 15.58
CA ASP A 67 3.32 10.49 16.60
C ASP A 67 4.55 11.19 16.02
N LEU A 68 5.11 10.66 14.93
CA LEU A 68 6.28 11.22 14.27
C LEU A 68 5.92 12.20 13.17
N VAL A 69 4.95 11.87 12.31
CA VAL A 69 4.64 12.61 11.08
C VAL A 69 3.19 13.12 11.01
N GLY A 70 2.40 12.95 12.05
CA GLY A 70 0.97 13.25 12.05
C GLY A 70 0.16 12.23 11.24
N GLU A 71 -1.17 12.24 11.37
CA GLU A 71 -2.08 11.31 10.67
C GLU A 71 -1.91 11.37 9.15
N VAL A 72 -1.84 12.56 8.57
CA VAL A 72 -1.68 12.77 7.13
C VAL A 72 -0.34 12.22 6.63
N GLY A 73 0.73 12.42 7.40
CA GLY A 73 2.05 11.90 7.05
C GLY A 73 2.13 10.38 7.15
N ALA A 74 1.50 9.79 8.17
CA ALA A 74 1.44 8.35 8.36
C ALA A 74 0.65 7.65 7.24
N GLU A 75 -0.47 8.23 6.84
CA GLU A 75 -1.23 7.76 5.68
C GLU A 75 -0.42 7.86 4.39
N ALA A 76 0.26 8.99 4.17
CA ALA A 76 1.13 9.19 3.01
C ALA A 76 2.30 8.19 3.00
N ALA A 77 2.92 7.90 4.15
CA ALA A 77 3.99 6.92 4.26
C ALA A 77 3.51 5.52 3.86
N TRP A 78 2.36 5.09 4.37
CA TRP A 78 1.76 3.82 4.02
C TRP A 78 1.48 3.71 2.51
N TRP A 79 0.89 4.75 1.89
CA TRP A 79 0.66 4.80 0.46
C TRP A 79 1.95 4.69 -0.36
N VAL A 80 2.99 5.46 0.00
CA VAL A 80 4.29 5.42 -0.67
C VAL A 80 4.85 4.00 -0.65
N ILE A 81 4.80 3.32 0.49
CA ILE A 81 5.30 1.96 0.65
C ILE A 81 4.48 0.97 -0.19
N LEU A 82 3.14 1.05 -0.12
CA LEU A 82 2.25 0.16 -0.85
C LEU A 82 2.43 0.28 -2.37
N LEU A 83 2.76 1.47 -2.86
CA LEU A 83 2.93 1.75 -4.28
C LEU A 83 4.33 1.39 -4.83
N CYS A 84 5.30 1.01 -3.99
CA CYS A 84 6.66 0.64 -4.42
C CYS A 84 6.78 -0.84 -4.81
N ASP A 85 5.98 -1.28 -5.77
CA ASP A 85 5.80 -2.70 -6.13
C ASP A 85 7.07 -3.41 -6.60
N LYS A 86 7.97 -2.70 -7.27
CA LYS A 86 9.22 -3.26 -7.78
C LYS A 86 10.31 -3.40 -6.72
N HIS A 87 10.08 -2.85 -5.53
CA HIS A 87 11.06 -2.79 -4.44
C HIS A 87 10.67 -3.72 -3.28
N ARG A 88 10.64 -5.02 -3.56
CA ARG A 88 10.17 -6.04 -2.63
C ARG A 88 10.86 -6.01 -1.26
N LEU A 89 12.19 -5.90 -1.21
CA LEU A 89 12.93 -5.83 0.07
C LEU A 89 12.54 -4.61 0.90
N PHE A 90 12.28 -3.47 0.24
CA PHE A 90 11.77 -2.28 0.89
C PHE A 90 10.38 -2.53 1.50
N GLN A 91 9.46 -3.14 0.74
CA GLN A 91 8.13 -3.50 1.24
C GLN A 91 8.20 -4.53 2.37
N GLN A 92 9.08 -5.53 2.31
CA GLN A 92 9.27 -6.52 3.37
C GLN A 92 9.79 -5.89 4.67
N ASN A 93 10.79 -4.98 4.59
CA ASN A 93 11.25 -4.23 5.75
C ASN A 93 10.14 -3.36 6.35
N ALA A 94 9.43 -2.62 5.51
CA ALA A 94 8.30 -1.80 5.95
C ALA A 94 7.16 -2.64 6.57
N HIS A 95 6.88 -3.84 6.04
CA HIS A 95 5.90 -4.77 6.59
C HIS A 95 6.25 -5.18 8.02
N ARG A 96 7.52 -5.54 8.28
CA ARG A 96 8.00 -5.88 9.61
C ARG A 96 7.80 -4.71 10.59
N LEU A 97 8.22 -3.50 10.20
CA LEU A 97 8.07 -2.29 11.02
C LEU A 97 6.59 -1.93 11.26
N LEU A 98 5.74 -2.11 10.23
CA LEU A 98 4.30 -1.89 10.35
C LEU A 98 3.65 -2.93 11.27
N GLN A 99 4.07 -4.21 11.20
CA GLN A 99 3.59 -5.24 12.12
C GLN A 99 3.89 -4.85 13.57
N GLU A 100 5.14 -4.46 13.88
CA GLU A 100 5.55 -4.00 15.21
C GLU A 100 4.70 -2.80 15.67
N ALA A 101 4.43 -1.83 14.78
CA ALA A 101 3.60 -0.67 15.08
C ALA A 101 2.12 -1.05 15.32
N VAL A 102 1.58 -2.01 14.57
CA VAL A 102 0.21 -2.53 14.77
C VAL A 102 0.09 -3.24 16.12
N ASP A 103 1.08 -4.07 16.47
CA ASP A 103 1.10 -4.80 17.75
C ASP A 103 1.16 -3.85 18.96
N GLN A 104 1.74 -2.67 18.77
CA GLN A 104 1.80 -1.58 19.76
C GLN A 104 0.58 -0.64 19.71
N GLY A 105 -0.37 -0.84 18.79
CA GLY A 105 -1.51 0.05 18.58
C GLY A 105 -1.17 1.41 17.95
N ALA A 106 0.05 1.54 17.38
CA ALA A 106 0.56 2.76 16.77
C ALA A 106 0.27 2.86 15.26
N ALA A 107 -0.34 1.84 14.66
CA ALA A 107 -0.75 1.85 13.26
C ALA A 107 -2.04 1.04 13.06
N PRO A 108 -2.87 1.38 12.05
CA PRO A 108 -4.09 0.64 11.73
C PRO A 108 -3.79 -0.76 11.19
N ALA A 109 -4.44 -1.79 11.74
CA ALA A 109 -4.28 -3.19 11.28
C ALA A 109 -4.70 -3.38 9.81
N ARG A 110 -5.62 -2.56 9.28
CA ARG A 110 -5.99 -2.58 7.86
C ARG A 110 -4.81 -2.26 6.93
N HIS A 111 -3.91 -1.36 7.32
CA HIS A 111 -2.72 -1.01 6.54
C HIS A 111 -1.77 -2.21 6.38
N LEU A 112 -1.60 -2.96 7.47
CA LEU A 112 -0.83 -4.20 7.45
C LEU A 112 -1.49 -5.26 6.56
N ALA A 113 -2.82 -5.39 6.62
CA ALA A 113 -3.56 -6.36 5.80
C ALA A 113 -3.36 -6.11 4.28
N TYR A 114 -3.37 -4.86 3.82
CA TYR A 114 -3.08 -4.51 2.42
C TYR A 114 -1.66 -4.88 2.02
N LEU A 115 -0.68 -4.55 2.86
CA LEU A 115 0.72 -4.82 2.55
C LEU A 115 1.04 -6.33 2.61
N THR A 116 0.40 -7.05 3.53
CA THR A 116 0.48 -8.53 3.61
C THR A 116 -0.03 -9.16 2.32
N ASP A 117 -1.23 -8.82 1.88
CA ASP A 117 -1.82 -9.37 0.66
C ASP A 117 -0.99 -9.01 -0.59
N ARG A 118 -0.41 -7.79 -0.62
CA ARG A 118 0.47 -7.36 -1.70
C ARG A 118 1.72 -8.23 -1.79
N LEU A 119 2.36 -8.52 -0.67
CA LEU A 119 3.54 -9.38 -0.62
C LEU A 119 3.20 -10.83 -1.01
N LEU A 120 2.09 -11.38 -0.50
CA LEU A 120 1.61 -12.72 -0.86
C LEU A 120 1.34 -12.82 -2.37
N MET A 121 0.65 -11.84 -2.96
CA MET A 121 0.39 -11.82 -4.39
C MET A 121 1.70 -11.79 -5.21
N HIS A 122 2.71 -11.03 -4.78
CA HIS A 122 4.03 -11.01 -5.42
C HIS A 122 4.76 -12.35 -5.33
N ASP A 123 4.48 -13.14 -4.29
CA ASP A 123 5.00 -14.50 -4.12
C ASP A 123 4.22 -15.55 -4.93
N GLY A 124 3.13 -15.15 -5.58
CA GLY A 124 2.21 -16.07 -6.24
C GLY A 124 1.30 -16.83 -5.27
N GLU A 125 1.28 -16.42 -4.01
CA GLU A 125 0.50 -17.05 -2.94
C GLU A 125 -0.91 -16.46 -2.83
N PRO A 126 -1.91 -17.26 -2.41
CA PRO A 126 -3.24 -16.75 -2.12
C PRO A 126 -3.21 -15.69 -1.01
N GLN A 127 -3.91 -14.59 -1.22
CA GLN A 127 -4.04 -13.51 -0.26
C GLN A 127 -4.93 -13.88 0.94
N LEU A 128 -4.79 -13.16 2.05
CA LEU A 128 -5.52 -13.45 3.30
C LEU A 128 -6.79 -12.58 3.46
N TYR A 129 -6.74 -11.32 3.03
CA TYR A 129 -7.77 -10.32 3.30
C TYR A 129 -8.57 -9.90 2.07
N GLY A 130 -8.21 -10.40 0.88
CA GLY A 130 -8.93 -10.12 -0.37
C GLY A 130 -8.83 -8.68 -0.83
N THR A 131 -7.68 -8.03 -0.59
CA THR A 131 -7.43 -6.62 -0.94
C THR A 131 -6.84 -6.43 -2.33
N GLN A 132 -6.35 -7.49 -2.97
CA GLN A 132 -5.66 -7.43 -4.25
C GLN A 132 -6.52 -8.02 -5.38
N TYR A 133 -6.42 -7.39 -6.57
CA TYR A 133 -7.19 -7.77 -7.75
C TYR A 133 -6.28 -7.86 -8.98
N ILE A 134 -6.72 -8.59 -9.99
CA ILE A 134 -6.03 -8.81 -11.25
C ILE A 134 -6.89 -8.23 -12.37
N LEU A 135 -6.29 -7.43 -13.24
CA LEU A 135 -6.87 -7.04 -14.51
C LEU A 135 -6.49 -8.08 -15.57
N ASN A 136 -7.47 -8.76 -16.13
CA ASN A 136 -7.29 -9.71 -17.19
C ASN A 136 -7.10 -9.01 -18.55
N ALA A 137 -6.64 -9.78 -19.55
CA ALA A 137 -6.44 -9.27 -20.91
C ALA A 137 -7.74 -8.83 -21.62
N ASP A 138 -8.89 -9.35 -21.18
CA ASP A 138 -10.23 -8.96 -21.67
C ASP A 138 -10.79 -7.71 -20.99
N GLY A 139 -10.02 -7.08 -20.08
CA GLY A 139 -10.44 -5.93 -19.31
C GLY A 139 -11.26 -6.24 -18.06
N SER A 140 -11.55 -7.53 -17.79
CA SER A 140 -12.23 -7.92 -16.56
C SER A 140 -11.31 -7.80 -15.35
N ILE A 141 -11.88 -7.42 -14.23
CA ILE A 141 -11.15 -7.30 -12.95
C ILE A 141 -11.65 -8.40 -12.03
N VAL A 142 -10.73 -9.24 -11.60
CA VAL A 142 -11.02 -10.35 -10.69
C VAL A 142 -10.19 -10.25 -9.44
N ARG A 143 -10.77 -10.68 -8.31
CA ARG A 143 -10.00 -10.75 -7.07
C ARG A 143 -8.91 -11.82 -7.20
N HIS A 144 -7.69 -11.50 -6.77
CA HIS A 144 -6.63 -12.51 -6.64
C HIS A 144 -7.09 -13.64 -5.70
N PRO A 145 -6.70 -14.90 -5.93
CA PRO A 145 -7.13 -16.03 -5.11
C PRO A 145 -6.96 -15.78 -3.61
N VAL A 146 -7.96 -16.18 -2.82
CA VAL A 146 -7.98 -15.99 -1.36
C VAL A 146 -7.77 -17.32 -0.65
N ALA A 147 -6.86 -17.38 0.30
CA ALA A 147 -6.66 -18.52 1.16
C ALA A 147 -7.89 -18.72 2.08
N VAL A 148 -8.45 -19.95 2.06
CA VAL A 148 -9.62 -20.33 2.88
C VAL A 148 -10.73 -19.27 2.79
N PRO A 149 -11.46 -19.17 1.66
CA PRO A 149 -12.45 -18.12 1.42
C PRO A 149 -13.52 -17.98 2.50
N GLY A 150 -13.93 -19.10 3.14
CA GLY A 150 -14.92 -19.09 4.21
C GLY A 150 -14.51 -18.29 5.47
N LEU A 151 -13.21 -18.01 5.64
CA LEU A 151 -12.71 -17.20 6.76
C LEU A 151 -12.47 -15.73 6.38
N LEU A 152 -12.70 -15.35 5.11
CA LEU A 152 -12.39 -14.00 4.63
C LEU A 152 -13.11 -12.91 5.43
N GLY A 153 -14.42 -13.04 5.61
CA GLY A 153 -15.23 -12.05 6.35
C GLY A 153 -14.74 -11.85 7.78
N LEU A 154 -14.39 -12.95 8.48
CA LEU A 154 -13.84 -12.89 9.83
C LEU A 154 -12.49 -12.19 9.89
N ARG A 155 -11.57 -12.51 8.96
CA ARG A 155 -10.25 -11.88 8.90
C ARG A 155 -10.36 -10.38 8.62
N ARG A 156 -11.20 -9.99 7.66
CA ARG A 156 -11.46 -8.58 7.34
C ARG A 156 -12.01 -7.80 8.53
N HIS A 157 -13.01 -8.36 9.21
CA HIS A 157 -13.60 -7.73 10.40
C HIS A 157 -12.55 -7.47 11.50
N ARG A 158 -11.66 -8.44 11.77
CA ARG A 158 -10.61 -8.30 12.79
C ARG A 158 -9.63 -7.18 12.55
N VAL A 159 -9.41 -6.79 11.30
CA VAL A 159 -8.48 -5.71 10.91
C VAL A 159 -9.19 -4.40 10.53
N GLY A 160 -10.51 -4.32 10.75
CA GLY A 160 -11.30 -3.12 10.46
C GLY A 160 -11.54 -2.88 8.97
N LEU A 161 -11.51 -3.92 8.14
CA LEU A 161 -11.87 -3.84 6.73
C LEU A 161 -13.37 -4.09 6.54
N PRO A 162 -14.02 -3.42 5.56
CA PRO A 162 -15.41 -3.70 5.18
C PRO A 162 -15.60 -5.16 4.78
N ARG A 163 -16.84 -5.67 4.82
CA ARG A 163 -17.14 -7.00 4.29
C ARG A 163 -16.76 -7.08 2.81
N SER A 164 -16.36 -8.28 2.38
CA SER A 164 -15.80 -8.48 1.04
C SER A 164 -16.78 -8.23 -0.13
N ASP A 165 -18.07 -8.28 0.14
CA ASP A 165 -19.18 -8.02 -0.78
C ASP A 165 -19.51 -6.52 -0.91
N GLU A 166 -19.05 -5.69 0.03
CA GLU A 166 -19.21 -4.24 0.04
C GLU A 166 -18.08 -3.50 -0.69
N ALA A 167 -16.98 -4.20 -1.01
CA ALA A 167 -15.85 -3.60 -1.72
C ALA A 167 -16.23 -3.27 -3.17
N ARG A 168 -16.34 -1.98 -3.48
CA ARG A 168 -16.75 -1.49 -4.80
C ARG A 168 -15.56 -1.39 -5.76
N PRO A 169 -15.75 -1.72 -7.06
CA PRO A 169 -14.76 -1.47 -8.10
C PRO A 169 -14.41 0.01 -8.33
N ALA A 170 -15.20 0.95 -7.76
CA ALA A 170 -15.03 2.39 -8.00
C ALA A 170 -13.69 2.96 -7.50
N ASP A 171 -13.02 2.28 -6.56
CA ASP A 171 -11.76 2.76 -5.99
C ASP A 171 -10.52 2.26 -6.78
N LEU A 172 -10.77 1.64 -7.94
CA LEU A 172 -9.74 1.09 -8.85
C LEU A 172 -8.77 2.11 -9.45
N HIS A 173 -9.16 3.38 -9.50
CA HIS A 173 -8.42 4.40 -10.26
C HIS A 173 -7.03 4.73 -9.71
N LEU A 174 -6.68 4.23 -8.52
CA LEU A 174 -5.48 4.66 -7.81
C LEU A 174 -4.40 3.58 -7.64
N MET A 175 -4.61 2.37 -8.21
CA MET A 175 -3.71 1.25 -7.94
C MET A 175 -2.80 0.87 -9.09
N PRO A 176 -1.52 0.58 -8.83
CA PRO A 176 -0.61 0.14 -9.86
C PRO A 176 -1.04 -1.22 -10.40
N LEU A 177 -1.15 -1.29 -11.73
CA LEU A 177 -1.30 -2.54 -12.45
C LEU A 177 0.04 -3.28 -12.39
N THR A 178 0.12 -4.36 -11.63
CA THR A 178 1.25 -5.28 -11.75
C THR A 178 0.88 -6.38 -12.74
N ARG A 179 1.71 -6.58 -13.76
CA ARG A 179 1.57 -7.74 -14.63
C ARG A 179 1.95 -8.98 -13.85
N GLY A 180 1.02 -9.91 -13.71
CA GLY A 180 1.33 -11.24 -13.19
C GLY A 180 2.33 -11.98 -14.11
N PRO A 181 2.94 -13.07 -13.64
CA PRO A 181 3.95 -13.84 -14.39
C PRO A 181 3.48 -14.39 -15.75
N LEU A 182 2.20 -14.28 -16.08
CA LEU A 182 1.58 -14.75 -17.33
C LEU A 182 0.90 -13.64 -18.15
N GLY A 183 1.31 -12.38 -18.00
CA GLY A 183 0.78 -11.27 -18.80
C GLY A 183 -0.51 -10.63 -18.27
N ALA A 184 -1.03 -11.07 -17.14
CA ALA A 184 -2.13 -10.38 -16.47
C ALA A 184 -1.61 -9.16 -15.67
N ALA A 185 -2.37 -8.07 -15.68
CA ALA A 185 -2.09 -6.91 -14.84
C ALA A 185 -2.80 -7.07 -13.49
N SER A 186 -2.13 -6.78 -12.39
CA SER A 186 -2.70 -6.87 -11.04
C SER A 186 -3.11 -5.49 -10.54
N VAL A 187 -4.28 -5.40 -9.92
CA VAL A 187 -4.84 -4.17 -9.36
C VAL A 187 -5.17 -4.39 -7.89
N SER A 188 -4.76 -3.48 -7.03
CA SER A 188 -5.19 -3.46 -5.64
C SER A 188 -6.32 -2.46 -5.44
N PHE A 189 -7.33 -2.84 -4.68
CA PHE A 189 -8.42 -1.97 -4.28
C PHE A 189 -8.23 -1.54 -2.83
N ILE A 190 -8.47 -0.27 -2.57
CA ILE A 190 -8.66 0.26 -1.23
C ILE A 190 -10.11 0.70 -1.13
N GLY A 191 -10.87 0.00 -0.30
CA GLY A 191 -12.22 0.37 0.07
C GLY A 191 -12.24 1.05 1.43
#